data_9c2975e9121e627975390906b7f87d73
#
_entry.id   9c2975e9121e627975390906b7f87d73
#
_cell.length_a   1.000
_cell.length_b   1.000
_cell.length_c   1.000
_cell.angle_alpha   90.00
_cell.angle_beta   90.00
_cell.angle_gamma   90.00
#
_symmetry.space_group_name_H-M   'P 1'
#
loop_
_entity.id
_entity.type
_entity.pdbx_description
1 polymer ?
#
loop_
_entity_poly.entity_id
_entity_poly.type
_entity_poly.pdbx_seq_one_letter_code
_entity_poly.pdbx_strand_id
1 'polypeptide(L)'
;MVAMKKGLTAIILAITCFFFSQADSFYWDNFHSFHPFLNASQNGLNITNKTHLPTFDTISSRIGLCDFSFETRLSSINNKPNKRYKYSDADGSTKHVKHPSWGIVAFDSLGNKLELRISTSQTSDWEYSSADCLNIALIHNDSIIAQSRCIYPDIEPFTGHNTVCFSRQNSTVCAKIGARTKKEIISADFDGFFISSIGFSTYPAANIKIDRIALTTTNPPSKNLTTNWSDQSISKHISESIDPLEGYWASLDRSLDEDLLRMGGNYSLALIKNDNGYYLIYVGGATINPESWKTGMIKATLTPTKFNGTYNVIWYDSAMRPLHKDITAHIEGNHLMLIAFPYQSSHIRLTRTQ
;
A
#
# COMPACT_ATOMS: atom_id res chain seq x y z
N MET A 1 -31.36 2.18 -23.18
CA MET A 1 -29.94 1.88 -23.53
C MET A 1 -28.91 2.60 -22.67
N VAL A 2 -29.22 3.73 -22.03
CA VAL A 2 -28.29 4.49 -21.15
C VAL A 2 -28.15 3.86 -19.76
N ALA A 3 -29.21 3.23 -19.22
CA ALA A 3 -29.18 2.60 -17.88
C ALA A 3 -28.33 1.31 -17.83
N MET A 4 -28.26 0.56 -18.92
CA MET A 4 -27.44 -0.66 -18.97
C MET A 4 -25.93 -0.38 -18.98
N LYS A 5 -25.47 0.74 -19.57
CA LYS A 5 -24.04 1.11 -19.55
C LYS A 5 -23.54 1.51 -18.15
N LYS A 6 -24.40 2.15 -17.33
CA LYS A 6 -24.00 2.52 -15.93
C LYS A 6 -23.86 1.31 -15.01
N GLY A 7 -24.71 0.30 -15.22
CA GLY A 7 -24.61 -0.93 -14.43
C GLY A 7 -23.37 -1.77 -14.77
N LEU A 8 -22.99 -1.82 -16.05
CA LEU A 8 -21.80 -2.57 -16.48
C LEU A 8 -20.51 -1.92 -15.99
N THR A 9 -20.44 -0.60 -15.97
CA THR A 9 -19.26 0.15 -15.48
C THR A 9 -19.07 -0.06 -13.97
N ALA A 10 -20.15 -0.09 -13.19
CA ALA A 10 -20.09 -0.34 -11.76
C ALA A 10 -19.65 -1.79 -11.43
N ILE A 11 -20.09 -2.76 -12.23
CA ILE A 11 -19.71 -4.17 -12.06
C ILE A 11 -18.23 -4.39 -12.43
N ILE A 12 -17.74 -3.75 -13.48
CA ILE A 12 -16.34 -3.84 -13.89
C ILE A 12 -15.43 -3.15 -12.85
N LEU A 13 -15.84 -2.01 -12.28
CA LEU A 13 -15.11 -1.35 -11.20
C LEU A 13 -15.04 -2.23 -9.94
N ALA A 14 -16.13 -2.92 -9.58
CA ALA A 14 -16.17 -3.83 -8.45
C ALA A 14 -15.26 -5.05 -8.65
N ILE A 15 -15.15 -5.58 -9.87
CA ILE A 15 -14.29 -6.73 -10.18
C ILE A 15 -12.81 -6.34 -10.15
N THR A 16 -12.45 -5.15 -10.64
CA THR A 16 -11.05 -4.67 -10.58
C THR A 16 -10.59 -4.32 -9.18
N CYS A 17 -11.47 -3.81 -8.32
CA CYS A 17 -11.14 -3.56 -6.90
C CYS A 17 -10.77 -4.84 -6.13
N PHE A 18 -11.23 -6.02 -6.55
CA PHE A 18 -10.91 -7.28 -5.87
C PHE A 18 -9.48 -7.77 -6.10
N PHE A 19 -8.80 -7.34 -7.16
CA PHE A 19 -7.46 -7.80 -7.49
C PHE A 19 -6.33 -7.07 -6.77
N PHE A 20 -6.58 -5.88 -6.21
CA PHE A 20 -5.54 -5.03 -5.62
C PHE A 20 -5.44 -5.09 -4.09
N SER A 21 -6.23 -5.90 -3.43
CA SER A 21 -6.40 -5.83 -1.97
C SER A 21 -5.41 -6.65 -1.14
N GLN A 22 -4.32 -7.17 -1.70
CA GLN A 22 -3.54 -8.20 -1.03
C GLN A 22 -2.05 -7.92 -0.82
N ALA A 23 -1.51 -6.81 -1.27
CA ALA A 23 -0.11 -6.48 -1.00
C ALA A 23 -0.01 -5.43 0.11
N ASP A 24 0.91 -5.62 1.04
CA ASP A 24 1.30 -4.59 2.01
C ASP A 24 1.88 -3.36 1.31
N SER A 25 2.45 -3.58 0.14
CA SER A 25 2.83 -2.54 -0.81
C SER A 25 2.37 -2.97 -2.20
N PHE A 26 1.79 -2.06 -2.94
CA PHE A 26 1.51 -2.28 -4.35
C PHE A 26 2.31 -1.28 -5.19
N TYR A 27 2.71 -1.75 -6.36
CA TYR A 27 3.41 -0.94 -7.34
C TYR A 27 2.44 -0.58 -8.45
N TRP A 28 2.65 0.57 -9.09
CA TRP A 28 1.84 1.04 -10.21
C TRP A 28 1.77 0.07 -11.39
N ASP A 29 2.75 -0.84 -11.54
CA ASP A 29 2.76 -1.88 -12.56
C ASP A 29 1.51 -2.76 -12.55
N ASN A 30 0.88 -2.87 -11.37
CA ASN A 30 -0.36 -3.58 -11.17
C ASN A 30 -1.59 -2.65 -11.28
N PHE A 31 -1.39 -1.39 -11.60
CA PHE A 31 -2.44 -0.38 -11.67
C PHE A 31 -3.06 -0.37 -13.07
N HIS A 32 -4.07 -1.20 -13.28
CA HIS A 32 -4.85 -1.17 -14.52
C HIS A 32 -5.92 -0.09 -14.40
N SER A 33 -5.76 0.97 -15.17
CA SER A 33 -6.74 2.03 -15.22
C SER A 33 -7.78 1.77 -16.30
N PHE A 34 -9.04 1.82 -15.91
CA PHE A 34 -10.18 1.93 -16.80
C PHE A 34 -10.70 3.37 -16.91
N HIS A 35 -10.03 4.30 -16.25
CA HIS A 35 -10.43 5.71 -16.24
C HIS A 35 -9.76 6.45 -17.39
N PRO A 36 -10.48 7.29 -18.16
CA PRO A 36 -9.94 7.96 -19.36
C PRO A 36 -8.80 8.96 -19.04
N PHE A 37 -8.61 9.31 -17.78
CA PHE A 37 -7.56 10.24 -17.34
C PHE A 37 -6.31 9.55 -16.77
N LEU A 38 -6.37 8.25 -16.57
CA LEU A 38 -5.27 7.43 -16.11
C LEU A 38 -4.70 6.65 -17.29
N ASN A 39 -3.44 6.86 -17.58
CA ASN A 39 -2.72 6.07 -18.56
C ASN A 39 -1.53 5.39 -17.87
N ALA A 40 -1.67 4.11 -17.56
CA ALA A 40 -0.61 3.28 -17.04
C ALA A 40 0.23 2.75 -18.19
N SER A 41 1.53 2.91 -18.11
CA SER A 41 2.51 2.36 -19.06
C SER A 41 3.65 1.71 -18.30
N GLN A 42 4.51 0.98 -18.99
CA GLN A 42 5.74 0.42 -18.39
C GLN A 42 6.64 1.49 -17.74
N ASN A 43 6.43 2.78 -18.08
CA ASN A 43 7.23 3.91 -17.61
C ASN A 43 6.53 4.76 -16.54
N GLY A 44 5.44 4.30 -15.94
CA GLY A 44 4.74 4.99 -14.87
C GLY A 44 3.27 5.30 -15.18
N LEU A 45 2.61 5.88 -14.19
CA LEU A 45 1.24 6.33 -14.26
C LEU A 45 1.19 7.81 -14.64
N ASN A 46 0.46 8.13 -15.70
CA ASN A 46 0.27 9.51 -16.13
C ASN A 46 -1.19 9.93 -15.89
N ILE A 47 -1.40 10.95 -15.07
CA ILE A 47 -2.71 11.48 -14.73
C ILE A 47 -2.82 12.90 -15.27
N THR A 48 -3.79 13.14 -16.14
CA THR A 48 -4.01 14.44 -16.76
C THR A 48 -5.47 14.88 -16.62
N ASN A 49 -5.72 16.00 -15.97
CA ASN A 49 -7.04 16.60 -15.90
C ASN A 49 -7.14 17.78 -16.87
N LYS A 50 -7.99 17.64 -17.88
CA LYS A 50 -8.29 18.68 -18.88
C LYS A 50 -9.64 19.37 -18.65
N THR A 51 -10.36 19.00 -17.59
CA THR A 51 -11.69 19.50 -17.29
C THR A 51 -11.66 20.62 -16.24
N HIS A 52 -12.76 21.31 -16.07
CA HIS A 52 -12.93 22.33 -15.03
C HIS A 52 -13.21 21.75 -13.64
N LEU A 53 -13.53 20.45 -13.54
CA LEU A 53 -13.84 19.80 -12.27
C LEU A 53 -12.63 19.04 -11.74
N PRO A 54 -12.50 18.93 -10.42
CA PRO A 54 -11.57 17.98 -9.82
C PRO A 54 -11.91 16.55 -10.24
N THR A 55 -10.90 15.72 -10.44
CA THR A 55 -11.05 14.27 -10.63
C THR A 55 -10.39 13.52 -9.49
N PHE A 56 -10.95 12.36 -9.14
CA PHE A 56 -10.48 11.51 -8.06
C PHE A 56 -10.31 10.09 -8.59
N ASP A 57 -9.08 9.64 -8.62
CA ASP A 57 -8.69 8.32 -9.14
C ASP A 57 -8.19 7.49 -7.97
N THR A 58 -9.07 6.69 -7.38
CA THR A 58 -8.80 5.93 -6.16
C THR A 58 -8.98 4.45 -6.36
N ILE A 59 -8.31 3.68 -5.54
CA ILE A 59 -8.47 2.24 -5.39
C ILE A 59 -9.08 1.94 -4.03
N SER A 60 -9.88 0.89 -3.97
CA SER A 60 -10.36 0.37 -2.69
C SER A 60 -9.19 -0.06 -1.82
N SER A 61 -9.23 0.28 -0.55
CA SER A 61 -8.19 -0.07 0.41
C SER A 61 -8.80 -0.73 1.64
N ARG A 62 -7.99 -1.51 2.33
CA ARG A 62 -8.34 -2.07 3.64
C ARG A 62 -7.69 -1.31 4.79
N ILE A 63 -7.35 -0.04 4.58
CA ILE A 63 -6.72 0.79 5.60
C ILE A 63 -7.64 0.90 6.82
N GLY A 64 -8.92 1.20 6.62
CA GLY A 64 -9.87 1.38 7.72
C GLY A 64 -9.39 2.44 8.70
N LEU A 65 -9.34 2.08 9.99
CA LEU A 65 -8.79 2.91 11.07
C LEU A 65 -7.31 2.66 11.34
N CYS A 66 -6.66 1.77 10.57
CA CYS A 66 -5.28 1.41 10.80
C CYS A 66 -4.30 2.52 10.42
N ASP A 67 -3.13 2.47 11.00
CA ASP A 67 -2.01 3.27 10.55
C ASP A 67 -1.62 2.88 9.13
N PHE A 68 -1.25 3.86 8.33
CA PHE A 68 -0.86 3.64 6.95
C PHE A 68 0.23 4.60 6.50
N SER A 69 0.91 4.22 5.44
CA SER A 69 1.81 5.08 4.67
C SER A 69 1.54 4.87 3.18
N PHE A 70 1.06 5.90 2.52
CA PHE A 70 0.89 5.94 1.07
C PHE A 70 2.01 6.81 0.49
N GLU A 71 2.94 6.16 -0.18
CA GLU A 71 4.12 6.80 -0.76
C GLU A 71 4.02 6.83 -2.27
N THR A 72 4.26 7.97 -2.87
CA THR A 72 4.32 8.13 -4.31
C THR A 72 5.58 8.90 -4.71
N ARG A 73 6.26 8.43 -5.76
CA ARG A 73 7.36 9.14 -6.38
C ARG A 73 6.91 9.74 -7.69
N LEU A 74 7.06 11.05 -7.77
CA LEU A 74 6.79 11.82 -8.98
C LEU A 74 8.00 11.80 -9.89
N SER A 75 7.78 11.57 -11.19
CA SER A 75 8.81 11.74 -12.22
C SER A 75 8.64 13.04 -13.00
N SER A 76 7.44 13.60 -13.05
CA SER A 76 7.21 14.93 -13.57
C SER A 76 5.89 15.52 -13.07
N ILE A 77 5.85 16.85 -13.03
CA ILE A 77 4.63 17.65 -12.84
C ILE A 77 4.64 18.81 -13.82
N ASN A 78 3.46 19.31 -14.19
CA ASN A 78 3.35 20.45 -15.10
C ASN A 78 3.42 21.79 -14.34
N ASN A 79 4.62 22.21 -14.01
CA ASN A 79 4.88 23.42 -13.23
C ASN A 79 5.94 24.34 -13.84
N LYS A 80 6.14 24.27 -15.17
CA LYS A 80 7.13 25.10 -15.85
C LYS A 80 6.85 26.58 -15.61
N PRO A 81 7.89 27.38 -15.31
CA PRO A 81 7.76 28.82 -15.11
C PRO A 81 7.11 29.47 -16.33
N ASN A 82 6.35 30.51 -16.10
CA ASN A 82 5.67 31.32 -17.14
C ASN A 82 4.77 30.56 -18.11
N LYS A 83 4.50 29.31 -17.86
CA LYS A 83 3.56 28.52 -18.63
C LYS A 83 2.17 28.58 -18.01
N ARG A 84 1.17 28.90 -18.82
CA ARG A 84 -0.24 28.74 -18.49
C ARG A 84 -0.77 27.43 -19.06
N TYR A 85 -1.36 26.64 -18.20
CA TYR A 85 -1.88 25.33 -18.56
C TYR A 85 -3.37 25.41 -18.86
N LYS A 86 -3.81 24.78 -19.95
CA LYS A 86 -5.18 24.89 -20.48
C LYS A 86 -6.07 23.79 -19.93
N TYR A 87 -7.32 24.13 -19.70
CA TYR A 87 -8.41 23.19 -19.45
C TYR A 87 -9.69 23.70 -20.10
N SER A 88 -10.69 22.83 -20.26
CA SER A 88 -12.01 23.18 -20.79
C SER A 88 -12.95 23.51 -19.63
N ASP A 89 -13.57 24.69 -19.67
CA ASP A 89 -14.59 25.11 -18.70
C ASP A 89 -15.94 24.48 -18.99
N ALA A 90 -16.91 24.69 -18.10
CA ALA A 90 -18.28 24.14 -18.23
C ALA A 90 -19.00 24.58 -19.50
N ASP A 91 -18.71 25.79 -19.97
CA ASP A 91 -19.26 26.37 -21.19
C ASP A 91 -18.50 25.95 -22.47
N GLY A 92 -17.50 25.07 -22.34
CA GLY A 92 -16.62 24.66 -23.44
C GLY A 92 -15.52 25.65 -23.77
N SER A 93 -15.45 26.80 -23.09
CA SER A 93 -14.37 27.77 -23.29
C SER A 93 -13.04 27.24 -22.73
N THR A 94 -11.93 27.71 -23.32
CA THR A 94 -10.60 27.39 -22.83
C THR A 94 -10.19 28.36 -21.74
N LYS A 95 -9.94 27.83 -20.56
CA LYS A 95 -9.37 28.57 -19.43
C LYS A 95 -7.92 28.17 -19.16
N HIS A 96 -7.26 28.96 -18.36
CA HIS A 96 -5.83 28.76 -18.03
C HIS A 96 -5.58 28.86 -16.54
N VAL A 97 -4.69 28.02 -16.05
CA VAL A 97 -4.16 28.08 -14.69
C VAL A 97 -2.63 28.10 -14.73
N LYS A 98 -2.03 28.88 -13.85
CA LYS A 98 -0.56 29.01 -13.74
C LYS A 98 0.04 27.88 -12.89
N HIS A 99 -0.60 27.56 -11.79
CA HIS A 99 -0.13 26.57 -10.81
C HIS A 99 -1.21 25.50 -10.59
N PRO A 100 -1.26 24.46 -11.45
CA PRO A 100 -2.21 23.37 -11.27
C PRO A 100 -1.95 22.64 -9.94
N SER A 101 -3.03 22.20 -9.31
CA SER A 101 -2.98 21.44 -8.08
C SER A 101 -3.24 19.95 -8.32
N TRP A 102 -2.67 19.14 -7.49
CA TRP A 102 -2.92 17.71 -7.41
C TRP A 102 -2.80 17.26 -5.96
N GLY A 103 -3.14 16.03 -5.65
CA GLY A 103 -3.02 15.54 -4.28
C GLY A 103 -3.13 14.03 -4.16
N ILE A 104 -2.97 13.60 -2.91
CA ILE A 104 -3.35 12.26 -2.46
C ILE A 104 -4.65 12.40 -1.70
N VAL A 105 -5.64 11.58 -2.03
CA VAL A 105 -6.97 11.65 -1.44
C VAL A 105 -7.41 10.31 -0.91
N ALA A 106 -8.03 10.33 0.25
CA ALA A 106 -8.68 9.17 0.87
C ALA A 106 -10.17 9.47 1.08
N PHE A 107 -11.02 8.46 0.89
CA PHE A 107 -12.45 8.53 1.16
C PHE A 107 -12.85 7.48 2.19
N ASP A 108 -13.85 7.82 2.99
CA ASP A 108 -14.60 6.84 3.76
C ASP A 108 -15.75 6.22 2.93
N SER A 109 -16.51 5.30 3.53
CA SER A 109 -17.66 4.67 2.89
C SER A 109 -18.86 5.59 2.69
N LEU A 110 -18.90 6.73 3.35
CA LEU A 110 -19.94 7.74 3.25
C LEU A 110 -19.60 8.84 2.24
N GLY A 111 -18.38 8.80 1.67
CA GLY A 111 -17.90 9.80 0.72
C GLY A 111 -17.24 11.01 1.37
N ASN A 112 -17.01 11.00 2.69
CA ASN A 112 -16.18 12.02 3.32
C ASN A 112 -14.74 11.91 2.81
N LYS A 113 -14.10 13.04 2.63
CA LYS A 113 -12.82 13.19 1.96
C LYS A 113 -11.75 13.73 2.89
N LEU A 114 -10.61 13.05 2.93
CA LEU A 114 -9.37 13.56 3.51
C LEU A 114 -8.32 13.68 2.40
N GLU A 115 -7.81 14.86 2.16
CA GLU A 115 -6.94 15.16 1.03
C GLU A 115 -5.65 15.87 1.48
N LEU A 116 -4.53 15.39 0.98
CA LEU A 116 -3.26 16.11 0.96
C LEU A 116 -3.14 16.80 -0.41
N ARG A 117 -3.47 18.10 -0.49
CA ARG A 117 -3.39 18.89 -1.72
C ARG A 117 -2.05 19.59 -1.84
N ILE A 118 -1.49 19.54 -3.03
CA ILE A 118 -0.19 20.09 -3.37
C ILE A 118 -0.32 20.98 -4.60
N SER A 119 0.22 22.18 -4.54
CA SER A 119 0.36 23.06 -5.70
C SER A 119 1.73 23.73 -5.70
N THR A 120 2.25 23.99 -6.89
CA THR A 120 3.48 24.78 -7.03
C THR A 120 3.20 26.25 -6.82
N SER A 121 4.17 27.01 -6.33
CA SER A 121 4.11 28.46 -6.28
C SER A 121 5.51 29.09 -6.41
N GLN A 122 5.55 30.41 -6.41
CA GLN A 122 6.77 31.19 -6.48
C GLN A 122 6.94 31.99 -5.20
N THR A 123 8.16 32.08 -4.69
CA THR A 123 8.49 32.92 -3.53
C THR A 123 8.76 34.38 -3.92
N SER A 124 9.09 34.61 -5.19
CA SER A 124 9.33 35.95 -5.72
C SER A 124 8.27 36.36 -6.76
N ASP A 125 7.92 37.62 -6.78
CA ASP A 125 6.97 38.19 -7.74
C ASP A 125 7.59 38.42 -9.13
N TRP A 126 8.84 38.02 -9.34
CA TRP A 126 9.49 38.13 -10.64
C TRP A 126 8.80 37.27 -11.68
N GLU A 127 8.30 37.89 -12.71
CA GLU A 127 7.52 37.26 -13.79
C GLU A 127 8.25 36.11 -14.50
N TYR A 128 9.58 36.10 -14.44
CA TYR A 128 10.46 35.10 -15.04
C TYR A 128 11.01 34.06 -14.05
N SER A 129 10.66 34.20 -12.76
CA SER A 129 11.14 33.20 -11.79
C SER A 129 10.39 31.89 -11.91
N SER A 130 11.11 30.83 -11.72
CA SER A 130 10.55 29.48 -11.70
C SER A 130 9.76 29.25 -10.42
N ALA A 131 8.83 28.31 -10.43
CA ALA A 131 8.22 27.82 -9.19
C ALA A 131 9.31 27.21 -8.29
N ASP A 132 9.52 27.75 -7.12
CA ASP A 132 10.58 27.39 -6.17
C ASP A 132 10.02 26.81 -4.88
N CYS A 133 8.70 26.65 -4.77
CA CYS A 133 8.08 26.06 -3.61
C CYS A 133 6.80 25.26 -3.93
N LEU A 134 6.44 24.43 -2.97
CA LEU A 134 5.15 23.73 -2.93
C LEU A 134 4.33 24.29 -1.78
N ASN A 135 3.08 24.67 -2.07
CA ASN A 135 2.06 24.88 -1.05
C ASN A 135 1.34 23.57 -0.80
N ILE A 136 1.17 23.22 0.46
CA ILE A 136 0.66 21.93 0.91
C ILE A 136 -0.47 22.21 1.89
N ALA A 137 -1.59 21.52 1.70
CA ALA A 137 -2.73 21.62 2.60
C ALA A 137 -3.30 20.23 2.92
N LEU A 138 -3.61 20.00 4.17
CA LEU A 138 -4.50 18.92 4.61
C LEU A 138 -5.93 19.45 4.64
N ILE A 139 -6.84 18.75 3.98
CA ILE A 139 -8.21 19.20 3.76
C ILE A 139 -9.16 18.06 4.12
N HIS A 140 -10.14 18.34 4.95
CA HIS A 140 -11.23 17.43 5.25
C HIS A 140 -12.56 18.06 4.81
N ASN A 141 -13.30 17.38 3.92
CA ASN A 141 -14.59 17.84 3.38
C ASN A 141 -14.55 19.33 2.98
N ASP A 142 -13.52 19.71 2.18
CA ASP A 142 -13.27 21.06 1.69
C ASP A 142 -12.83 22.11 2.75
N SER A 143 -12.71 21.71 4.01
CA SER A 143 -12.16 22.55 5.08
C SER A 143 -10.67 22.28 5.27
N ILE A 144 -9.85 23.34 5.25
CA ILE A 144 -8.42 23.22 5.52
C ILE A 144 -8.20 22.99 7.01
N ILE A 145 -7.61 21.83 7.37
CA ILE A 145 -7.26 21.50 8.75
C ILE A 145 -5.82 21.85 9.09
N ALA A 146 -4.93 21.87 8.10
CA ALA A 146 -3.57 22.35 8.25
C ALA A 146 -3.03 22.81 6.89
N GLN A 147 -2.06 23.74 6.92
CA GLN A 147 -1.36 24.16 5.70
C GLN A 147 0.11 24.46 5.99
N SER A 148 0.95 24.25 4.99
CA SER A 148 2.39 24.47 5.09
C SER A 148 2.98 24.79 3.73
N ARG A 149 4.25 25.15 3.72
CA ARG A 149 5.01 25.49 2.52
C ARG A 149 6.38 24.82 2.56
N CYS A 150 6.77 24.23 1.44
CA CYS A 150 8.08 23.60 1.28
C CYS A 150 8.84 24.29 0.15
N ILE A 151 10.07 24.70 0.42
CA ILE A 151 10.87 25.54 -0.47
C ILE A 151 12.10 24.77 -0.96
N TYR A 152 12.56 25.07 -2.18
CA TYR A 152 13.87 24.63 -2.65
C TYR A 152 14.99 25.08 -1.67
N PRO A 153 16.03 24.29 -1.36
CA PRO A 153 16.44 23.06 -2.07
C PRO A 153 15.89 21.75 -1.49
N ASP A 154 15.00 21.76 -0.54
CA ASP A 154 14.45 20.55 0.09
C ASP A 154 13.55 19.75 -0.88
N ILE A 155 13.06 20.41 -1.92
CA ILE A 155 12.21 19.85 -2.97
C ILE A 155 12.78 20.13 -4.36
N GLU A 156 12.26 19.40 -5.36
CA GLU A 156 12.53 19.62 -6.78
C GLU A 156 11.26 20.10 -7.50
N PRO A 157 10.91 21.39 -7.37
CA PRO A 157 9.60 21.88 -7.83
C PRO A 157 9.43 21.84 -9.35
N PHE A 158 10.54 21.79 -10.10
CA PHE A 158 10.51 21.82 -11.57
C PHE A 158 10.45 20.45 -12.21
N THR A 159 11.24 19.52 -11.72
CA THR A 159 11.41 18.20 -12.32
C THR A 159 10.38 17.22 -11.79
N GLY A 160 9.79 17.55 -10.65
CA GLY A 160 8.86 16.67 -9.98
C GLY A 160 9.49 15.42 -9.32
N HIS A 161 10.82 15.29 -9.32
CA HIS A 161 11.51 14.18 -8.70
C HIS A 161 11.43 14.19 -7.17
N ASN A 162 10.22 14.29 -6.66
CA ASN A 162 9.91 14.24 -5.23
C ASN A 162 9.23 12.95 -4.86
N THR A 163 9.57 12.43 -3.71
CA THR A 163 8.75 11.43 -3.03
C THR A 163 7.81 12.13 -2.07
N VAL A 164 6.53 11.85 -2.19
CA VAL A 164 5.47 12.34 -1.30
C VAL A 164 4.94 11.15 -0.53
N CYS A 165 4.97 11.24 0.78
CA CYS A 165 4.44 10.25 1.68
C CYS A 165 3.28 10.88 2.46
N PHE A 166 2.08 10.33 2.33
CA PHE A 166 0.91 10.66 3.11
C PHE A 166 0.64 9.50 4.06
N SER A 167 0.62 9.78 5.34
CA SER A 167 0.53 8.72 6.35
C SER A 167 -0.32 9.12 7.54
N ARG A 168 -0.83 8.11 8.23
CA ARG A 168 -1.41 8.21 9.56
C ARG A 168 -0.65 7.32 10.51
N GLN A 169 -0.33 7.86 11.68
CA GLN A 169 0.24 7.12 12.78
C GLN A 169 -0.51 7.49 14.06
N ASN A 170 -1.20 6.53 14.64
CA ASN A 170 -2.21 6.76 15.68
C ASN A 170 -3.31 7.72 15.16
N SER A 171 -3.54 8.82 15.87
CA SER A 171 -4.49 9.88 15.46
C SER A 171 -3.86 10.99 14.61
N THR A 172 -2.54 10.97 14.38
CA THR A 172 -1.86 12.03 13.65
C THR A 172 -1.73 11.67 12.17
N VAL A 173 -2.24 12.54 11.31
CA VAL A 173 -2.05 12.50 9.86
C VAL A 173 -0.92 13.42 9.49
N CYS A 174 0.04 12.96 8.70
CA CYS A 174 1.18 13.77 8.27
C CYS A 174 1.54 13.56 6.80
N ALA A 175 2.24 14.55 6.24
CA ALA A 175 2.90 14.44 4.96
C ALA A 175 4.39 14.69 5.07
N LYS A 176 5.18 13.82 4.42
CA LYS A 176 6.62 13.96 4.25
C LYS A 176 6.93 14.11 2.78
N ILE A 177 7.74 15.10 2.44
CA ILE A 177 8.12 15.39 1.04
C ILE A 177 9.62 15.56 0.96
N GLY A 178 10.21 15.18 -0.15
CA GLY A 178 11.61 15.44 -0.44
C GLY A 178 12.11 14.71 -1.67
N ALA A 179 13.15 15.30 -2.30
CA ALA A 179 13.79 14.74 -3.48
C ALA A 179 14.78 13.63 -3.11
N ARG A 180 15.59 13.83 -2.09
CA ARG A 180 16.59 12.87 -1.59
C ARG A 180 16.20 12.32 -0.23
N THR A 181 15.87 13.21 0.69
CA THR A 181 15.46 12.87 2.06
C THR A 181 14.07 13.42 2.30
N LYS A 182 13.17 12.57 2.76
CA LYS A 182 11.81 13.01 3.11
C LYS A 182 11.84 13.74 4.44
N LYS A 183 11.31 14.96 4.45
CA LYS A 183 11.08 15.76 5.65
C LYS A 183 9.57 15.84 5.92
N GLU A 184 9.18 15.81 7.18
CA GLU A 184 7.82 16.11 7.57
C GLU A 184 7.54 17.60 7.33
N ILE A 185 6.53 17.88 6.54
CA ILE A 185 6.18 19.23 6.12
C ILE A 185 4.91 19.72 6.81
N ILE A 186 4.01 18.80 7.08
CA ILE A 186 2.71 19.10 7.67
C ILE A 186 2.24 17.91 8.49
N SER A 187 1.63 18.20 9.62
CA SER A 187 0.90 17.21 10.43
C SER A 187 -0.31 17.85 11.10
N ALA A 188 -1.31 17.04 11.38
CA ALA A 188 -2.50 17.42 12.13
C ALA A 188 -3.05 16.20 12.86
N ASP A 189 -3.62 16.44 14.04
CA ASP A 189 -4.40 15.42 14.72
C ASP A 189 -5.74 15.29 14.01
N PHE A 190 -6.04 14.06 13.61
CA PHE A 190 -7.25 13.75 12.85
C PHE A 190 -7.70 12.32 13.16
N ASP A 191 -8.55 12.20 14.16
CA ASP A 191 -9.01 10.93 14.69
C ASP A 191 -10.31 10.44 14.01
N GLY A 192 -10.49 9.13 14.00
CA GLY A 192 -11.76 8.49 13.64
C GLY A 192 -12.09 8.41 12.15
N PHE A 193 -11.19 8.78 11.22
CA PHE A 193 -11.45 8.69 9.79
C PHE A 193 -11.21 7.28 9.24
N PHE A 194 -12.29 6.59 8.85
CA PHE A 194 -12.23 5.23 8.30
C PHE A 194 -11.97 5.26 6.79
N ILE A 195 -10.75 4.94 6.38
CA ILE A 195 -10.34 4.96 4.97
C ILE A 195 -10.82 3.70 4.25
N SER A 196 -11.75 3.86 3.30
CA SER A 196 -12.24 2.79 2.42
C SER A 196 -11.56 2.78 1.04
N SER A 197 -11.09 3.93 0.57
CA SER A 197 -10.33 4.06 -0.67
C SER A 197 -9.27 5.14 -0.56
N ILE A 198 -8.19 5.02 -1.35
CA ILE A 198 -7.10 5.97 -1.40
C ILE A 198 -6.56 6.08 -2.83
N GLY A 199 -6.04 7.23 -3.21
CA GLY A 199 -5.48 7.45 -4.53
C GLY A 199 -5.11 8.90 -4.78
N PHE A 200 -5.41 9.41 -5.96
CA PHE A 200 -5.00 10.73 -6.41
C PHE A 200 -6.18 11.65 -6.68
N SER A 201 -6.00 12.91 -6.37
CA SER A 201 -6.84 14.02 -6.81
C SER A 201 -6.09 14.85 -7.84
N THR A 202 -6.77 15.27 -8.91
CA THR A 202 -6.21 16.23 -9.87
C THR A 202 -7.22 17.34 -10.13
N TYR A 203 -6.71 18.55 -10.23
CA TYR A 203 -7.47 19.77 -10.44
C TYR A 203 -7.30 20.25 -11.89
N PRO A 204 -8.07 21.25 -12.32
CA PRO A 204 -8.01 21.74 -13.70
C PRO A 204 -6.58 21.97 -14.21
N ALA A 205 -6.29 21.41 -15.36
CA ALA A 205 -5.01 21.45 -16.06
C ALA A 205 -3.83 20.73 -15.36
N ALA A 206 -4.05 20.01 -14.27
CA ALA A 206 -3.01 19.20 -13.66
C ALA A 206 -2.56 18.08 -14.62
N ASN A 207 -1.25 17.86 -14.65
CA ASN A 207 -0.62 16.75 -15.35
C ASN A 207 0.56 16.28 -14.51
N ILE A 208 0.44 15.08 -13.94
CA ILE A 208 1.46 14.47 -13.10
C ILE A 208 1.85 13.11 -13.68
N LYS A 209 3.12 12.80 -13.58
CA LYS A 209 3.65 11.47 -13.88
C LYS A 209 4.25 10.87 -12.64
N ILE A 210 3.80 9.68 -12.31
CA ILE A 210 4.17 8.92 -11.13
C ILE A 210 4.92 7.67 -11.60
N ASP A 211 6.09 7.43 -11.07
CA ASP A 211 6.92 6.27 -11.40
C ASP A 211 6.94 5.20 -10.32
N ARG A 212 6.39 5.52 -9.14
CA ARG A 212 6.26 4.55 -8.04
C ARG A 212 5.11 4.90 -7.11
N ILE A 213 4.38 3.88 -6.70
CA ILE A 213 3.37 3.94 -5.63
C ILE A 213 3.63 2.79 -4.66
N ALA A 214 3.57 3.06 -3.37
CA ALA A 214 3.61 2.05 -2.32
C ALA A 214 2.57 2.39 -1.25
N LEU A 215 1.76 1.42 -0.87
CA LEU A 215 0.84 1.51 0.26
C LEU A 215 1.26 0.47 1.30
N THR A 216 1.60 0.94 2.47
CA THR A 216 1.89 0.09 3.63
C THR A 216 0.85 0.37 4.70
N THR A 217 0.32 -0.65 5.34
CA THR A 217 -0.58 -0.50 6.47
C THR A 217 -0.03 -1.29 7.65
N THR A 218 -0.18 -0.73 8.85
CA THR A 218 0.14 -1.40 10.09
C THR A 218 -1.16 -1.65 10.82
N ASN A 219 -1.59 -2.89 10.83
CA ASN A 219 -2.73 -3.29 11.64
C ASN A 219 -2.23 -3.76 13.00
N PRO A 220 -2.95 -3.43 14.09
CA PRO A 220 -2.72 -4.13 15.33
C PRO A 220 -2.93 -5.63 15.08
N PRO A 221 -2.18 -6.50 15.77
CA PRO A 221 -2.31 -7.94 15.58
C PRO A 221 -3.77 -8.33 15.79
N SER A 222 -4.32 -9.11 14.87
CA SER A 222 -5.62 -9.71 15.07
C SER A 222 -5.57 -10.50 16.37
N LYS A 223 -6.55 -10.31 17.27
CA LYS A 223 -6.65 -11.10 18.51
C LYS A 223 -6.60 -12.60 18.23
N ASN A 224 -6.99 -13.01 17.02
CA ASN A 224 -6.98 -14.39 16.59
C ASN A 224 -5.60 -14.95 16.22
N LEU A 225 -4.57 -14.11 16.11
CA LEU A 225 -3.20 -14.55 15.85
C LEU A 225 -2.43 -14.85 17.14
N THR A 226 -2.80 -14.22 18.25
CA THR A 226 -2.16 -14.49 19.54
C THR A 226 -2.62 -15.84 20.06
N THR A 227 -1.67 -16.67 20.47
CA THR A 227 -1.93 -17.96 21.11
C THR A 227 -1.31 -17.97 22.51
N ASN A 228 -1.53 -19.04 23.24
CA ASN A 228 -0.86 -19.28 24.53
C ASN A 228 0.51 -19.97 24.33
N TRP A 229 0.99 -20.13 23.10
CA TRP A 229 2.28 -20.73 22.82
C TRP A 229 3.43 -19.80 23.21
N SER A 230 4.34 -20.29 24.01
CA SER A 230 5.63 -19.68 24.35
C SER A 230 6.75 -20.56 23.82
N ASP A 231 7.98 -20.06 23.74
CA ASP A 231 9.16 -20.86 23.33
C ASP A 231 9.26 -22.15 24.13
N GLN A 232 9.02 -22.09 25.43
CA GLN A 232 9.06 -23.24 26.31
C GLN A 232 7.96 -24.27 26.01
N SER A 233 6.72 -23.81 25.82
CA SER A 233 5.59 -24.70 25.51
C SER A 233 5.69 -25.31 24.11
N ILE A 234 6.20 -24.55 23.13
CA ILE A 234 6.49 -25.04 21.77
C ILE A 234 7.54 -26.15 21.84
N SER A 235 8.68 -25.88 22.47
CA SER A 235 9.78 -26.84 22.59
C SER A 235 9.34 -28.14 23.30
N LYS A 236 8.60 -27.99 24.39
CA LYS A 236 8.05 -29.14 25.11
C LYS A 236 7.09 -29.95 24.21
N HIS A 237 6.13 -29.28 23.56
CA HIS A 237 5.17 -29.95 22.70
C HIS A 237 5.85 -30.73 21.56
N ILE A 238 6.81 -30.09 20.88
CA ILE A 238 7.55 -30.73 19.77
C ILE A 238 8.34 -31.95 20.27
N SER A 239 8.94 -31.87 21.45
CA SER A 239 9.70 -33.01 22.02
C SER A 239 8.84 -34.21 22.42
N GLU A 240 7.57 -33.97 22.70
CA GLU A 240 6.60 -34.98 23.09
C GLU A 240 5.71 -35.46 21.92
N SER A 241 5.79 -34.78 20.78
CA SER A 241 4.95 -35.07 19.62
C SER A 241 5.39 -36.33 18.88
N ILE A 242 4.39 -37.12 18.48
CA ILE A 242 4.56 -38.29 17.60
C ILE A 242 4.23 -37.97 16.12
N ASP A 243 3.71 -36.79 15.85
CA ASP A 243 3.38 -36.38 14.47
C ASP A 243 4.67 -36.02 13.71
N PRO A 244 4.97 -36.71 12.60
CA PRO A 244 6.22 -36.53 11.89
C PRO A 244 6.38 -35.15 11.24
N LEU A 245 5.31 -34.38 11.11
CA LEU A 245 5.35 -33.04 10.50
C LEU A 245 5.58 -31.94 11.53
N GLU A 246 5.20 -32.17 12.80
CA GLU A 246 5.44 -31.19 13.86
C GLU A 246 6.93 -31.01 14.10
N GLY A 247 7.33 -29.76 14.27
CA GLY A 247 8.74 -29.42 14.45
C GLY A 247 9.02 -27.97 14.10
N TYR A 248 10.30 -27.63 14.25
CA TYR A 248 10.77 -26.32 13.81
C TYR A 248 11.09 -26.33 12.33
N TRP A 249 10.71 -25.23 11.68
CA TRP A 249 10.88 -25.01 10.26
C TRP A 249 11.54 -23.66 10.02
N ALA A 250 12.59 -23.62 9.24
CA ALA A 250 13.29 -22.38 8.92
C ALA A 250 13.37 -22.18 7.39
N SER A 251 13.50 -20.93 6.98
CA SER A 251 13.70 -20.61 5.57
C SER A 251 14.93 -21.31 5.03
N LEU A 252 14.78 -21.97 3.91
CA LEU A 252 15.88 -22.63 3.18
C LEU A 252 16.72 -21.62 2.40
N ASP A 253 16.12 -20.49 2.02
CA ASP A 253 16.75 -19.49 1.19
C ASP A 253 17.67 -18.58 2.02
N ARG A 254 18.72 -18.06 1.39
CA ARG A 254 19.68 -17.21 2.09
C ARG A 254 19.09 -15.85 2.42
N SER A 255 19.47 -15.28 3.55
CA SER A 255 18.99 -13.98 4.06
C SER A 255 19.25 -12.77 3.15
N LEU A 256 19.99 -12.93 2.07
CA LEU A 256 20.30 -11.88 1.08
C LEU A 256 19.37 -11.91 -0.15
N ASP A 257 18.42 -12.85 -0.19
CA ASP A 257 17.45 -12.91 -1.28
C ASP A 257 16.45 -11.76 -1.14
N GLU A 258 16.42 -10.86 -2.12
CA GLU A 258 15.51 -9.71 -2.14
C GLU A 258 14.04 -10.14 -2.11
N ASP A 259 13.71 -11.32 -2.66
CA ASP A 259 12.35 -11.84 -2.65
C ASP A 259 11.92 -12.27 -1.24
N LEU A 260 12.82 -12.81 -0.42
CA LEU A 260 12.54 -13.09 0.99
C LEU A 260 12.28 -11.81 1.80
N LEU A 261 13.02 -10.75 1.54
CA LEU A 261 12.78 -9.45 2.16
C LEU A 261 11.39 -8.91 1.78
N ARG A 262 10.95 -9.10 0.52
CA ARG A 262 9.60 -8.74 0.08
C ARG A 262 8.53 -9.58 0.74
N MET A 263 8.81 -10.84 1.09
CA MET A 263 7.89 -11.75 1.79
C MET A 263 7.82 -11.48 3.31
N GLY A 264 8.58 -10.52 3.82
CA GLY A 264 8.52 -10.06 5.20
C GLY A 264 9.62 -10.55 6.12
N GLY A 265 10.49 -11.47 5.68
CA GLY A 265 11.66 -11.88 6.44
C GLY A 265 12.06 -13.35 6.28
N ASN A 266 13.16 -13.68 6.91
CA ASN A 266 13.71 -15.03 6.99
C ASN A 266 13.13 -15.76 8.21
N TYR A 267 11.92 -16.28 8.05
CA TYR A 267 11.14 -16.81 9.17
C TYR A 267 11.69 -18.09 9.76
N SER A 268 11.69 -18.15 11.10
CA SER A 268 11.73 -19.37 11.90
C SER A 268 10.33 -19.63 12.47
N LEU A 269 9.78 -20.79 12.20
CA LEU A 269 8.40 -21.16 12.48
C LEU A 269 8.33 -22.51 13.19
N ALA A 270 7.29 -22.74 13.98
CA ALA A 270 6.97 -24.06 14.51
C ALA A 270 5.68 -24.56 13.86
N LEU A 271 5.70 -25.74 13.24
CA LEU A 271 4.50 -26.41 12.75
C LEU A 271 3.89 -27.22 13.86
N ILE A 272 2.66 -26.89 14.23
CA ILE A 272 1.92 -27.52 15.33
C ILE A 272 0.54 -27.91 14.83
N LYS A 273 0.14 -29.16 15.13
CA LYS A 273 -1.15 -29.70 14.76
C LYS A 273 -2.30 -29.02 15.51
N ASN A 274 -3.41 -28.85 14.81
CA ASN A 274 -4.68 -28.41 15.36
C ASN A 274 -5.83 -29.30 14.86
N ASP A 275 -7.04 -29.03 15.31
CA ASP A 275 -8.22 -29.84 14.96
C ASP A 275 -8.51 -29.89 13.44
N ASN A 276 -8.09 -28.89 12.68
CA ASN A 276 -8.37 -28.74 11.25
C ASN A 276 -7.13 -28.87 10.34
N GLY A 277 -6.00 -29.24 10.87
CA GLY A 277 -4.73 -29.31 10.13
C GLY A 277 -3.55 -28.86 10.97
N TYR A 278 -2.88 -27.77 10.57
CA TYR A 278 -1.69 -27.26 11.28
C TYR A 278 -1.71 -25.74 11.39
N TYR A 279 -1.05 -25.23 12.43
CA TYR A 279 -0.60 -23.88 12.54
C TYR A 279 0.91 -23.79 12.27
N LEU A 280 1.32 -22.79 11.48
CA LEU A 280 2.69 -22.30 11.50
C LEU A 280 2.75 -21.18 12.53
N ILE A 281 3.37 -21.47 13.67
CA ILE A 281 3.56 -20.53 14.77
C ILE A 281 4.85 -19.75 14.54
N TYR A 282 4.79 -18.44 14.66
CA TYR A 282 5.95 -17.59 14.54
C TYR A 282 6.88 -17.76 15.75
N VAL A 283 8.16 -17.99 15.47
CA VAL A 283 9.25 -18.07 16.44
C VAL A 283 10.21 -16.89 16.29
N GLY A 284 10.52 -16.49 15.04
CA GLY A 284 11.41 -15.36 14.80
C GLY A 284 11.63 -15.08 13.32
N GLY A 285 12.51 -14.11 13.00
CA GLY A 285 13.02 -13.85 11.65
C GLY A 285 12.24 -12.84 10.82
N ALA A 286 11.24 -12.13 11.39
CA ALA A 286 10.61 -11.02 10.69
C ALA A 286 11.61 -9.88 10.49
N THR A 287 11.70 -9.36 9.26
CA THR A 287 12.51 -8.18 8.90
C THR A 287 11.66 -6.95 8.65
N ILE A 288 10.41 -7.15 8.23
CA ILE A 288 9.42 -6.10 8.10
C ILE A 288 8.49 -6.17 9.30
N ASN A 289 8.30 -5.06 10.01
CA ASN A 289 7.54 -4.94 11.25
C ASN A 289 7.97 -5.94 12.35
N PRO A 290 9.27 -6.11 12.62
CA PRO A 290 9.76 -7.13 13.56
C PRO A 290 9.21 -6.94 14.98
N GLU A 291 8.96 -5.70 15.40
CA GLU A 291 8.44 -5.36 16.73
C GLU A 291 6.99 -5.81 16.94
N SER A 292 6.25 -5.99 15.85
CA SER A 292 4.85 -6.40 15.90
C SER A 292 4.69 -7.91 16.01
N TRP A 293 5.62 -8.69 15.46
CA TRP A 293 5.62 -10.15 15.54
C TRP A 293 6.23 -10.65 16.85
N LYS A 294 5.47 -11.46 17.56
CA LYS A 294 5.93 -12.08 18.82
C LYS A 294 5.84 -13.58 18.72
N THR A 295 6.79 -14.28 19.33
CA THR A 295 6.74 -15.73 19.47
C THR A 295 5.38 -16.20 19.97
N GLY A 296 4.87 -17.26 19.39
CA GLY A 296 3.57 -17.80 19.68
C GLY A 296 2.43 -17.28 18.81
N MET A 297 2.65 -16.30 17.95
CA MET A 297 1.63 -15.81 17.01
C MET A 297 1.48 -16.76 15.82
N ILE A 298 0.24 -16.89 15.32
CA ILE A 298 -0.04 -17.70 14.13
C ILE A 298 0.47 -16.94 12.89
N LYS A 299 1.44 -17.51 12.18
CA LYS A 299 1.94 -16.99 10.89
C LYS A 299 1.15 -17.52 9.71
N ALA A 300 0.70 -18.77 9.79
CA ALA A 300 -0.17 -19.37 8.79
C ALA A 300 -1.04 -20.47 9.39
N THR A 301 -2.16 -20.75 8.71
CA THR A 301 -2.96 -21.95 8.95
C THR A 301 -2.92 -22.83 7.72
N LEU A 302 -2.72 -24.14 7.92
CA LEU A 302 -2.67 -25.15 6.88
C LEU A 302 -3.85 -26.09 7.03
N THR A 303 -4.73 -26.14 6.04
CA THR A 303 -5.89 -27.05 6.01
C THR A 303 -5.65 -28.11 4.95
N PRO A 304 -5.72 -29.41 5.27
CA PRO A 304 -5.50 -30.49 4.31
C PRO A 304 -6.43 -30.38 3.09
N THR A 305 -5.89 -30.72 1.93
CA THR A 305 -6.67 -30.86 0.71
C THR A 305 -6.98 -32.33 0.43
N LYS A 306 -7.61 -32.62 -0.71
CA LYS A 306 -7.81 -33.99 -1.20
C LYS A 306 -6.50 -34.67 -1.65
N PHE A 307 -5.45 -33.90 -1.86
CA PHE A 307 -4.15 -34.40 -2.30
C PHE A 307 -3.23 -34.57 -1.10
N ASN A 308 -2.61 -35.72 -0.99
CA ASN A 308 -1.70 -36.03 0.11
C ASN A 308 -0.51 -35.05 0.12
N GLY A 309 -0.12 -34.57 1.29
CA GLY A 309 0.98 -33.61 1.47
C GLY A 309 0.68 -32.19 0.98
N THR A 310 -0.55 -31.92 0.50
CA THR A 310 -0.95 -30.60 -0.01
C THR A 310 -2.00 -29.96 0.90
N TYR A 311 -1.80 -28.69 1.19
CA TYR A 311 -2.62 -27.91 2.11
C TYR A 311 -3.06 -26.59 1.47
N ASN A 312 -4.30 -26.17 1.74
CA ASN A 312 -4.70 -24.78 1.56
C ASN A 312 -4.13 -23.95 2.70
N VAL A 313 -3.61 -22.78 2.36
CA VAL A 313 -2.91 -21.92 3.34
C VAL A 313 -3.61 -20.58 3.46
N ILE A 314 -3.86 -20.16 4.69
CA ILE A 314 -4.09 -18.74 5.01
C ILE A 314 -2.78 -18.23 5.58
N TRP A 315 -2.07 -17.42 4.80
CA TRP A 315 -0.83 -16.79 5.24
C TRP A 315 -1.15 -15.41 5.80
N TYR A 316 -0.52 -15.04 6.90
CA TYR A 316 -0.59 -13.69 7.43
C TYR A 316 0.64 -12.91 6.98
N ASP A 317 0.41 -11.77 6.32
CA ASP A 317 1.47 -10.90 5.81
C ASP A 317 2.29 -10.23 6.95
N SER A 318 3.24 -9.36 6.60
CA SER A 318 4.05 -8.64 7.57
C SER A 318 3.24 -7.70 8.48
N ALA A 319 2.07 -7.24 8.02
CA ALA A 319 1.12 -6.42 8.79
C ALA A 319 0.00 -7.25 9.45
N MET A 320 0.18 -8.59 9.56
CA MET A 320 -0.75 -9.52 10.22
C MET A 320 -2.14 -9.62 9.56
N ARG A 321 -2.24 -9.30 8.27
CA ARG A 321 -3.48 -9.44 7.51
C ARG A 321 -3.51 -10.79 6.83
N PRO A 322 -4.66 -11.48 6.85
CA PRO A 322 -4.78 -12.75 6.18
C PRO A 322 -4.77 -12.58 4.65
N LEU A 323 -3.97 -13.37 3.98
CA LEU A 323 -4.00 -13.54 2.53
C LEU A 323 -4.90 -14.75 2.23
N HIS A 324 -6.02 -14.51 1.54
CA HIS A 324 -7.10 -15.51 1.43
C HIS A 324 -7.18 -16.26 0.10
N LYS A 325 -6.29 -16.02 -0.88
CA LYS A 325 -6.48 -16.58 -2.21
C LYS A 325 -5.39 -17.55 -2.60
N ASP A 326 -5.86 -18.77 -2.88
CA ASP A 326 -5.15 -19.81 -3.65
C ASP A 326 -3.68 -20.05 -3.25
N ILE A 327 -3.34 -19.75 -1.99
CA ILE A 327 -2.03 -20.10 -1.44
C ILE A 327 -2.08 -21.57 -1.07
N THR A 328 -1.09 -22.30 -1.54
CA THR A 328 -0.95 -23.72 -1.24
C THR A 328 0.39 -24.02 -0.61
N ALA A 329 0.42 -24.98 0.30
CA ALA A 329 1.67 -25.56 0.78
C ALA A 329 1.75 -27.01 0.31
N HIS A 330 2.93 -27.43 -0.10
CA HIS A 330 3.26 -28.82 -0.34
C HIS A 330 4.38 -29.26 0.58
N ILE A 331 4.17 -30.35 1.31
CA ILE A 331 5.17 -30.91 2.23
C ILE A 331 5.69 -32.22 1.64
N GLU A 332 6.98 -32.27 1.39
CA GLU A 332 7.67 -33.41 0.82
C GLU A 332 8.57 -34.06 1.89
N GLY A 333 8.35 -35.35 2.11
CA GLY A 333 9.22 -36.18 2.95
C GLY A 333 9.44 -35.70 4.36
N ASN A 334 8.53 -34.95 4.95
CA ASN A 334 8.59 -34.40 6.33
C ASN A 334 9.77 -33.44 6.59
N HIS A 335 10.47 -32.97 5.55
CA HIS A 335 11.65 -32.13 5.71
C HIS A 335 11.67 -30.89 4.81
N LEU A 336 10.85 -30.86 3.75
CA LEU A 336 10.75 -29.69 2.84
C LEU A 336 9.29 -29.26 2.74
N MET A 337 9.04 -27.98 2.95
CA MET A 337 7.74 -27.34 2.73
C MET A 337 7.90 -26.23 1.69
N LEU A 338 7.12 -26.29 0.64
CA LEU A 338 7.02 -25.26 -0.40
C LEU A 338 5.69 -24.53 -0.26
N ILE A 339 5.70 -23.24 0.01
CA ILE A 339 4.50 -22.39 0.06
C ILE A 339 4.47 -21.54 -1.21
N ALA A 340 3.49 -21.80 -2.06
CA ALA A 340 3.31 -21.15 -3.36
C ALA A 340 2.27 -20.04 -3.27
N PHE A 341 2.63 -18.86 -3.76
CA PHE A 341 1.77 -17.68 -3.85
C PHE A 341 1.41 -17.44 -5.31
N PRO A 342 0.13 -17.59 -5.72
CA PRO A 342 -0.28 -17.62 -7.13
C PRO A 342 -0.04 -16.31 -7.89
N TYR A 343 0.16 -15.20 -7.18
CA TYR A 343 0.34 -13.87 -7.78
C TYR A 343 1.78 -13.34 -7.69
N GLN A 344 2.68 -14.17 -7.17
CA GLN A 344 4.10 -13.85 -7.08
C GLN A 344 4.86 -15.02 -7.68
N SER A 345 5.86 -14.75 -8.49
CA SER A 345 6.77 -15.78 -8.99
C SER A 345 7.63 -16.41 -7.88
N SER A 346 7.51 -15.90 -6.65
CA SER A 346 8.29 -16.31 -5.49
C SER A 346 7.55 -17.35 -4.65
N HIS A 347 8.33 -18.26 -4.10
CA HIS A 347 7.89 -19.32 -3.20
C HIS A 347 8.65 -19.18 -1.90
N ILE A 348 8.00 -19.46 -0.77
CA ILE A 348 8.70 -19.68 0.49
C ILE A 348 9.06 -21.16 0.57
N ARG A 349 10.35 -21.44 0.72
CA ARG A 349 10.88 -22.77 0.96
C ARG A 349 11.33 -22.87 2.41
N LEU A 350 10.73 -23.79 3.14
CA LEU A 350 11.07 -24.06 4.53
C LEU A 350 11.67 -25.45 4.62
N THR A 351 12.72 -25.59 5.40
CA THR A 351 13.28 -26.88 5.79
C THR A 351 13.04 -27.13 7.26
N ARG A 352 12.75 -28.37 7.60
CA ARG A 352 12.64 -28.79 8.99
C ARG A 352 14.02 -28.70 9.62
N THR A 353 14.13 -27.97 10.71
CA THR A 353 15.25 -27.95 11.61
C THR A 353 14.88 -28.79 12.82
N GLN A 354 15.78 -29.52 13.39
CA GLN A 354 15.55 -30.53 14.44
C GLN A 354 14.39 -30.26 15.35
#